data_977c60e9098d13984f34c672db3a4b69
#
_entry.id   977c60e9098d13984f34c672db3a4b69
#
_cell.length_a   1.000
_cell.length_b   1.000
_cell.length_c   1.000
_cell.angle_alpha   90.00
_cell.angle_beta   90.00
_cell.angle_gamma   90.00
#
_symmetry.space_group_name_H-M   'P 1'
#
loop_
_entity.id
_entity.type
_entity.pdbx_description
1 polymer ?
#
loop_
_entity_poly.entity_id
_entity_poly.type
_entity_poly.pdbx_seq_one_letter_code
_entity_poly.pdbx_strand_id
1 'polypeptide(L)'
;GLSFVSWFRAVSVVRVIMLPHLVTAYGESTDDLVGAVLGMDAFFDAAMATIGTSYLLKKESTINVQQDAIRELSTPVLPLRDGMLILPVVGVVDSHRAHQLTQHLLETIRQSRATVAVVDITGVPSVDSKVANHFIQTVEAAKLMGTIVILTGLSPAIAKALVTLGVDLSKLNTVGDLRGGVEEAERILGYRVSQIEA
;
A
#
# COMPACT_ATOMS: atom_id res chain seq x y z
N GLY A 1 19.57 -3.30 -18.13
CA GLY A 1 19.66 -4.71 -18.59
C GLY A 1 18.94 -4.92 -19.90
N LEU A 2 19.20 -6.02 -20.59
CA LEU A 2 18.53 -6.35 -21.85
C LEU A 2 17.03 -6.55 -21.62
N SER A 3 16.19 -6.12 -22.57
CA SER A 3 14.76 -6.35 -22.52
C SER A 3 14.44 -7.84 -22.69
N PHE A 4 13.29 -8.30 -22.19
CA PHE A 4 12.83 -9.68 -22.41
C PHE A 4 12.74 -10.00 -23.91
N VAL A 5 12.29 -9.04 -24.74
CA VAL A 5 12.20 -9.18 -26.20
C VAL A 5 13.59 -9.40 -26.82
N SER A 6 14.62 -8.71 -26.33
CA SER A 6 16.00 -8.87 -26.80
C SER A 6 16.53 -10.28 -26.47
N TRP A 7 16.23 -10.81 -25.29
CA TRP A 7 16.56 -12.17 -24.91
C TRP A 7 15.83 -13.21 -25.77
N PHE A 8 14.53 -13.03 -25.99
CA PHE A 8 13.74 -13.90 -26.84
C PHE A 8 14.31 -13.96 -28.27
N ARG A 9 14.66 -12.79 -28.84
CA ARG A 9 15.28 -12.73 -30.17
C ARG A 9 16.65 -13.43 -30.21
N ALA A 10 17.49 -13.23 -29.20
CA ALA A 10 18.79 -13.88 -29.11
C ALA A 10 18.67 -15.40 -29.09
N VAL A 11 17.78 -15.95 -28.26
CA VAL A 11 17.51 -17.40 -28.19
C VAL A 11 16.99 -17.94 -29.54
N SER A 12 16.07 -17.20 -30.19
CA SER A 12 15.54 -17.60 -31.49
C SER A 12 16.63 -17.62 -32.58
N VAL A 13 17.54 -16.65 -32.58
CA VAL A 13 18.67 -16.60 -33.53
C VAL A 13 19.63 -17.77 -33.29
N VAL A 14 19.99 -18.06 -32.04
CA VAL A 14 20.85 -19.21 -31.69
C VAL A 14 20.23 -20.51 -32.14
N ARG A 15 18.91 -20.72 -31.95
CA ARG A 15 18.19 -21.91 -32.41
C ARG A 15 18.31 -22.09 -33.93
N VAL A 16 18.14 -21.01 -34.70
CA VAL A 16 18.26 -21.05 -36.16
C VAL A 16 19.70 -21.36 -36.62
N ILE A 17 20.71 -20.79 -35.95
CA ILE A 17 22.12 -21.05 -36.24
C ILE A 17 22.51 -22.49 -35.92
N MET A 18 21.98 -23.08 -34.86
CA MET A 18 22.31 -24.45 -34.44
C MET A 18 21.74 -25.53 -35.37
N LEU A 19 20.59 -25.26 -36.01
CA LEU A 19 19.90 -26.27 -36.81
C LEU A 19 20.76 -26.89 -37.94
N PRO A 20 21.47 -26.12 -38.76
CA PRO A 20 22.39 -26.71 -39.81
C PRO A 20 23.49 -27.57 -39.20
N HIS A 21 24.00 -27.23 -38.03
CA HIS A 21 25.05 -28.01 -37.36
C HIS A 21 24.49 -29.34 -36.85
N LEU A 22 23.25 -29.39 -36.36
CA LEU A 22 22.59 -30.65 -36.01
C LEU A 22 22.37 -31.54 -37.24
N VAL A 23 21.93 -30.93 -38.36
CA VAL A 23 21.76 -31.67 -39.64
C VAL A 23 23.10 -32.26 -40.12
N THR A 24 24.20 -31.53 -40.02
CA THR A 24 25.52 -31.99 -40.36
C THR A 24 26.01 -33.13 -39.47
N ALA A 25 25.73 -33.02 -38.17
CA ALA A 25 26.23 -33.98 -37.17
C ALA A 25 25.41 -35.32 -37.11
N TYR A 26 24.10 -35.21 -37.33
CA TYR A 26 23.16 -36.34 -37.12
C TYR A 26 22.31 -36.69 -38.34
N GLY A 27 22.57 -36.08 -39.48
CA GLY A 27 21.73 -36.24 -40.70
C GLY A 27 21.77 -37.59 -41.37
N GLU A 28 22.71 -38.47 -40.98
CA GLU A 28 22.78 -39.85 -41.47
C GLU A 28 21.70 -40.78 -40.84
N SER A 29 21.20 -40.45 -39.65
CA SER A 29 20.14 -41.16 -38.93
C SER A 29 18.98 -40.21 -38.66
N THR A 30 17.81 -40.53 -39.20
CA THR A 30 16.60 -39.71 -39.00
C THR A 30 16.20 -39.68 -37.51
N ASP A 31 16.30 -40.80 -36.81
CA ASP A 31 15.91 -40.88 -35.39
C ASP A 31 16.84 -40.08 -34.49
N ASP A 32 18.16 -40.09 -34.76
CA ASP A 32 19.13 -39.31 -34.01
C ASP A 32 18.96 -37.81 -34.29
N LEU A 33 18.71 -37.42 -35.52
CA LEU A 33 18.44 -36.03 -35.87
C LEU A 33 17.16 -35.50 -35.19
N VAL A 34 16.07 -36.28 -35.21
CA VAL A 34 14.83 -35.91 -34.52
C VAL A 34 15.06 -35.77 -33.02
N GLY A 35 15.77 -36.76 -32.42
CA GLY A 35 16.13 -36.68 -31.01
C GLY A 35 16.95 -35.42 -30.64
N ALA A 36 17.93 -35.07 -31.47
CA ALA A 36 18.77 -33.89 -31.27
C ALA A 36 17.98 -32.58 -31.40
N VAL A 37 17.08 -32.47 -32.37
CA VAL A 37 16.20 -31.29 -32.54
C VAL A 37 15.23 -31.16 -31.37
N LEU A 38 14.57 -32.23 -30.98
CA LEU A 38 13.66 -32.21 -29.82
C LEU A 38 14.40 -31.87 -28.51
N GLY A 39 15.61 -32.39 -28.31
CA GLY A 39 16.44 -32.06 -27.16
C GLY A 39 16.85 -30.58 -27.13
N MET A 40 17.24 -30.03 -28.30
CA MET A 40 17.54 -28.61 -28.44
C MET A 40 16.30 -27.76 -28.12
N ASP A 41 15.14 -28.12 -28.66
CA ASP A 41 13.90 -27.35 -28.42
C ASP A 41 13.50 -27.41 -26.94
N ALA A 42 13.54 -28.56 -26.30
CA ALA A 42 13.26 -28.72 -24.88
C ALA A 42 14.21 -27.87 -24.00
N PHE A 43 15.50 -27.81 -24.36
CA PHE A 43 16.49 -26.98 -23.67
C PHE A 43 16.12 -25.48 -23.75
N PHE A 44 15.83 -24.99 -24.97
CA PHE A 44 15.49 -23.57 -25.16
C PHE A 44 14.16 -23.21 -24.52
N ASP A 45 13.18 -24.10 -24.55
CA ASP A 45 11.88 -23.86 -23.90
C ASP A 45 12.03 -23.78 -22.39
N ALA A 46 12.82 -24.67 -21.78
CA ALA A 46 13.13 -24.63 -20.33
C ALA A 46 13.89 -23.35 -19.95
N ALA A 47 14.88 -22.96 -20.77
CA ALA A 47 15.64 -21.73 -20.56
C ALA A 47 14.73 -20.49 -20.65
N MET A 48 13.84 -20.45 -21.66
CA MET A 48 12.89 -19.34 -21.82
C MET A 48 11.86 -19.29 -20.70
N ALA A 49 11.35 -20.42 -20.22
CA ALA A 49 10.44 -20.48 -19.08
C ALA A 49 11.12 -19.93 -17.82
N THR A 50 12.37 -20.31 -17.56
CA THR A 50 13.15 -19.83 -16.41
C THR A 50 13.40 -18.33 -16.47
N ILE A 51 13.85 -17.81 -17.63
CA ILE A 51 14.11 -16.39 -17.85
C ILE A 51 12.79 -15.59 -17.73
N GLY A 52 11.71 -16.09 -18.35
CA GLY A 52 10.40 -15.46 -18.32
C GLY A 52 9.85 -15.35 -16.90
N THR A 53 9.89 -16.43 -16.14
CA THR A 53 9.45 -16.44 -14.73
C THR A 53 10.27 -15.47 -13.89
N SER A 54 11.60 -15.50 -14.00
CA SER A 54 12.48 -14.59 -13.25
C SER A 54 12.23 -13.12 -13.61
N TYR A 55 11.96 -12.83 -14.87
CA TYR A 55 11.65 -11.47 -15.33
C TYR A 55 10.31 -10.98 -14.79
N LEU A 56 9.27 -11.83 -14.79
CA LEU A 56 7.95 -11.49 -14.26
C LEU A 56 8.01 -11.24 -12.76
N LEU A 57 8.63 -12.15 -11.99
CA LEU A 57 8.78 -12.00 -10.54
C LEU A 57 9.51 -10.71 -10.17
N LYS A 58 10.58 -10.36 -10.92
CA LYS A 58 11.29 -9.11 -10.70
C LYS A 58 10.45 -7.87 -11.01
N LYS A 59 9.63 -7.93 -12.07
CA LYS A 59 8.70 -6.83 -12.40
C LYS A 59 7.62 -6.65 -11.34
N GLU A 60 7.00 -7.73 -10.89
CA GLU A 60 6.00 -7.70 -9.83
C GLU A 60 6.57 -7.11 -8.53
N SER A 61 7.76 -7.56 -8.12
CA SER A 61 8.45 -7.02 -6.96
C SER A 61 8.71 -5.51 -7.09
N THR A 62 9.15 -5.05 -8.28
CA THR A 62 9.40 -3.62 -8.52
C THR A 62 8.11 -2.80 -8.47
N ILE A 63 7.02 -3.31 -9.04
CA ILE A 63 5.71 -2.65 -9.00
C ILE A 63 5.21 -2.54 -7.56
N ASN A 64 5.32 -3.62 -6.77
CA ASN A 64 4.91 -3.61 -5.37
C ASN A 64 5.70 -2.59 -4.55
N VAL A 65 7.04 -2.53 -4.69
CA VAL A 65 7.88 -1.54 -4.01
C VAL A 65 7.49 -0.11 -4.41
N GLN A 66 7.21 0.14 -5.71
CA GLN A 66 6.77 1.46 -6.17
C GLN A 66 5.39 1.83 -5.63
N GLN A 67 4.46 0.87 -5.59
CA GLN A 67 3.13 1.08 -5.01
C GLN A 67 3.21 1.36 -3.51
N ASP A 68 4.06 0.66 -2.78
CA ASP A 68 4.25 0.87 -1.35
C ASP A 68 4.88 2.25 -1.09
N ALA A 69 5.89 2.65 -1.87
CA ALA A 69 6.46 4.00 -1.78
C ALA A 69 5.43 5.12 -2.08
N ILE A 70 4.56 4.92 -3.08
CA ILE A 70 3.46 5.86 -3.36
C ILE A 70 2.46 5.90 -2.19
N ARG A 71 2.17 4.76 -1.58
CA ARG A 71 1.27 4.65 -0.42
C ARG A 71 1.86 5.32 0.82
N GLU A 72 3.16 5.16 1.08
CA GLU A 72 3.86 5.84 2.18
C GLU A 72 3.83 7.35 2.04
N LEU A 73 4.00 7.88 0.81
CA LEU A 73 3.91 9.31 0.54
C LEU A 73 2.48 9.86 0.59
N SER A 74 1.45 9.00 0.51
CA SER A 74 0.06 9.44 0.33
C SER A 74 -0.70 9.76 1.62
N THR A 75 -0.11 9.51 2.80
CA THR A 75 -0.83 9.75 4.08
C THR A 75 0.15 10.18 5.19
N PRO A 76 0.80 11.35 5.05
CA PRO A 76 1.68 11.85 6.08
C PRO A 76 0.89 12.26 7.33
N VAL A 77 1.40 11.92 8.51
CA VAL A 77 0.95 12.54 9.76
C VAL A 77 1.60 13.92 9.84
N LEU A 78 0.80 14.96 9.82
CA LEU A 78 1.26 16.34 9.74
C LEU A 78 1.14 17.02 11.10
N PRO A 79 2.21 17.60 11.66
CA PRO A 79 2.11 18.50 12.79
C PRO A 79 1.50 19.81 12.30
N LEU A 80 0.35 20.20 12.85
CA LEU A 80 -0.31 21.46 12.50
C LEU A 80 0.06 22.58 13.47
N ARG A 81 0.09 22.25 14.74
CA ARG A 81 0.46 23.16 15.85
C ARG A 81 1.13 22.36 16.96
N ASP A 82 1.69 23.05 17.94
CA ASP A 82 2.23 22.39 19.13
C ASP A 82 1.14 21.56 19.81
N GLY A 83 1.42 20.29 19.97
CA GLY A 83 0.49 19.31 20.56
C GLY A 83 -0.60 18.80 19.63
N MET A 84 -0.69 19.25 18.35
CA MET A 84 -1.72 18.86 17.40
C MET A 84 -1.14 18.17 16.16
N LEU A 85 -1.66 17.00 15.85
CA LEU A 85 -1.40 16.26 14.60
C LEU A 85 -2.64 16.17 13.74
N ILE A 86 -2.45 16.12 12.43
CA ILE A 86 -3.48 15.75 11.45
C ILE A 86 -3.02 14.52 10.66
N LEU A 87 -3.93 13.57 10.50
CA LEU A 87 -3.78 12.39 9.64
C LEU A 87 -4.91 12.38 8.61
N PRO A 88 -4.71 12.90 7.39
CA PRO A 88 -5.70 12.80 6.32
C PRO A 88 -5.62 11.42 5.67
N VAL A 89 -6.69 10.63 5.73
CA VAL A 89 -6.77 9.31 5.12
C VAL A 89 -7.57 9.39 3.83
N VAL A 90 -6.95 9.07 2.68
CA VAL A 90 -7.56 9.18 1.36
C VAL A 90 -7.49 7.86 0.62
N GLY A 91 -8.58 7.46 -0.04
CA GLY A 91 -8.67 6.26 -0.88
C GLY A 91 -9.03 5.00 -0.10
N VAL A 92 -8.87 3.85 -0.75
CA VAL A 92 -9.22 2.56 -0.15
C VAL A 92 -8.25 2.21 0.97
N VAL A 93 -8.79 1.84 2.12
CA VAL A 93 -8.02 1.37 3.28
C VAL A 93 -8.29 -0.12 3.44
N ASP A 94 -7.25 -0.92 3.31
CA ASP A 94 -7.23 -2.34 3.67
C ASP A 94 -6.58 -2.55 5.05
N SER A 95 -6.60 -3.79 5.56
CA SER A 95 -6.03 -4.10 6.87
C SER A 95 -4.53 -3.80 6.98
N HIS A 96 -3.77 -3.99 5.91
CA HIS A 96 -2.33 -3.69 5.89
C HIS A 96 -2.08 -2.19 6.01
N ARG A 97 -2.79 -1.40 5.20
CA ARG A 97 -2.71 0.06 5.23
C ARG A 97 -3.19 0.63 6.57
N ALA A 98 -4.29 0.09 7.14
CA ALA A 98 -4.77 0.49 8.45
C ALA A 98 -3.70 0.28 9.53
N HIS A 99 -2.99 -0.86 9.48
CA HIS A 99 -1.88 -1.14 10.39
C HIS A 99 -0.72 -0.16 10.23
N GLN A 100 -0.31 0.15 8.98
CA GLN A 100 0.74 1.13 8.70
C GLN A 100 0.36 2.54 9.21
N LEU A 101 -0.88 2.98 8.96
CA LEU A 101 -1.40 4.25 9.45
C LEU A 101 -1.35 4.33 10.98
N THR A 102 -1.76 3.24 11.66
CA THR A 102 -1.69 3.12 13.11
C THR A 102 -0.26 3.28 13.62
N GLN A 103 0.67 2.50 13.07
CA GLN A 103 2.08 2.55 13.49
C GLN A 103 2.66 3.96 13.29
N HIS A 104 2.43 4.57 12.11
CA HIS A 104 2.94 5.89 11.80
C HIS A 104 2.35 6.96 12.73
N LEU A 105 1.05 6.91 13.00
CA LEU A 105 0.40 7.83 13.93
C LEU A 105 0.97 7.73 15.33
N LEU A 106 1.06 6.50 15.89
CA LEU A 106 1.56 6.28 17.24
C LEU A 106 3.04 6.68 17.38
N GLU A 107 3.85 6.40 16.37
CA GLU A 107 5.26 6.83 16.37
C GLU A 107 5.38 8.36 16.32
N THR A 108 4.58 9.03 15.47
CA THR A 108 4.57 10.50 15.41
C THR A 108 4.06 11.13 16.70
N ILE A 109 3.03 10.54 17.33
CA ILE A 109 2.55 10.96 18.67
C ILE A 109 3.71 10.89 19.67
N ARG A 110 4.45 9.78 19.69
CA ARG A 110 5.59 9.61 20.59
C ARG A 110 6.68 10.65 20.38
N GLN A 111 7.01 10.94 19.11
CA GLN A 111 8.07 11.87 18.74
C GLN A 111 7.69 13.33 19.03
N SER A 112 6.47 13.71 18.70
CA SER A 112 5.99 15.10 18.84
C SER A 112 5.35 15.40 20.20
N ARG A 113 5.12 14.37 21.04
CA ARG A 113 4.36 14.48 22.29
C ARG A 113 2.99 15.13 22.10
N ALA A 114 2.34 14.78 20.98
CA ALA A 114 1.04 15.36 20.65
C ALA A 114 -0.03 14.93 21.67
N THR A 115 -0.84 15.87 22.09
CA THR A 115 -1.97 15.64 22.99
C THR A 115 -3.30 15.48 22.26
N VAL A 116 -3.35 15.93 20.99
CA VAL A 116 -4.53 15.76 20.13
C VAL A 116 -4.11 15.33 18.73
N ALA A 117 -4.82 14.38 18.15
CA ALA A 117 -4.67 13.95 16.76
C ALA A 117 -6.03 13.97 16.05
N VAL A 118 -6.12 14.72 14.96
CA VAL A 118 -7.31 14.74 14.10
C VAL A 118 -7.08 13.73 12.96
N VAL A 119 -7.93 12.71 12.89
CA VAL A 119 -7.90 11.69 11.82
C VAL A 119 -9.07 11.95 10.89
N ASP A 120 -8.78 12.42 9.69
CA ASP A 120 -9.80 12.73 8.69
C ASP A 120 -9.95 11.59 7.69
N ILE A 121 -11.15 11.00 7.64
CA ILE A 121 -11.50 9.89 6.75
C ILE A 121 -12.51 10.31 5.66
N THR A 122 -12.66 11.60 5.40
CA THR A 122 -13.55 12.11 4.34
C THR A 122 -13.28 11.46 2.99
N GLY A 123 -12.00 11.19 2.70
CA GLY A 123 -11.54 10.58 1.46
C GLY A 123 -11.66 9.05 1.40
N VAL A 124 -12.24 8.38 2.43
CA VAL A 124 -12.38 6.93 2.50
C VAL A 124 -13.76 6.52 2.00
N PRO A 125 -13.87 5.78 0.88
CA PRO A 125 -15.18 5.46 0.30
C PRO A 125 -15.96 4.43 1.11
N SER A 126 -15.28 3.48 1.73
CA SER A 126 -15.87 2.41 2.55
C SER A 126 -14.82 1.79 3.47
N VAL A 127 -15.29 1.19 4.55
CA VAL A 127 -14.47 0.38 5.46
C VAL A 127 -15.16 -0.97 5.69
N ASP A 128 -14.39 -2.04 5.74
CA ASP A 128 -14.86 -3.34 6.22
C ASP A 128 -14.73 -3.44 7.74
N SER A 129 -15.24 -4.54 8.30
CA SER A 129 -15.21 -4.79 9.73
C SER A 129 -13.82 -4.84 10.33
N LYS A 130 -12.84 -5.34 9.57
CA LYS A 130 -11.45 -5.45 10.03
C LYS A 130 -10.80 -4.07 10.13
N VAL A 131 -10.98 -3.25 9.09
CA VAL A 131 -10.50 -1.88 9.05
C VAL A 131 -11.14 -1.02 10.14
N ALA A 132 -12.46 -1.16 10.35
CA ALA A 132 -13.15 -0.47 11.44
C ALA A 132 -12.56 -0.82 12.81
N ASN A 133 -12.31 -2.11 13.07
CA ASN A 133 -11.64 -2.54 14.30
C ASN A 133 -10.22 -1.98 14.45
N HIS A 134 -9.45 -1.89 13.38
CA HIS A 134 -8.13 -1.24 13.41
C HIS A 134 -8.21 0.23 13.79
N PHE A 135 -9.17 0.98 13.27
CA PHE A 135 -9.36 2.38 13.68
C PHE A 135 -9.67 2.52 15.17
N ILE A 136 -10.52 1.64 15.71
CA ILE A 136 -10.84 1.64 17.15
C ILE A 136 -9.58 1.35 17.97
N GLN A 137 -8.85 0.30 17.62
CA GLN A 137 -7.58 -0.04 18.28
C GLN A 137 -6.57 1.10 18.23
N THR A 138 -6.53 1.84 17.10
CA THR A 138 -5.68 3.02 16.95
C THR A 138 -6.07 4.12 17.93
N VAL A 139 -7.38 4.41 18.05
CA VAL A 139 -7.91 5.40 19.02
C VAL A 139 -7.58 4.99 20.45
N GLU A 140 -7.81 3.73 20.81
CA GLU A 140 -7.53 3.21 22.15
C GLU A 140 -6.01 3.26 22.46
N ALA A 141 -5.16 2.88 21.52
CA ALA A 141 -3.72 2.93 21.69
C ALA A 141 -3.20 4.37 21.86
N ALA A 142 -3.68 5.30 21.04
CA ALA A 142 -3.33 6.71 21.17
C ALA A 142 -3.80 7.30 22.51
N LYS A 143 -4.98 6.91 22.99
CA LYS A 143 -5.51 7.31 24.29
C LYS A 143 -4.65 6.82 25.44
N LEU A 144 -4.11 5.59 25.36
CA LEU A 144 -3.16 5.07 26.34
C LEU A 144 -1.85 5.84 26.37
N MET A 145 -1.47 6.48 25.26
CA MET A 145 -0.31 7.38 25.16
C MET A 145 -0.62 8.82 25.62
N GLY A 146 -1.84 9.09 26.08
CA GLY A 146 -2.26 10.40 26.52
C GLY A 146 -2.75 11.34 25.42
N THR A 147 -2.99 10.83 24.20
CA THR A 147 -3.44 11.60 23.05
C THR A 147 -4.93 11.40 22.82
N ILE A 148 -5.67 12.49 22.69
CA ILE A 148 -7.08 12.47 22.30
C ILE A 148 -7.14 12.39 20.77
N VAL A 149 -7.86 11.38 20.24
CA VAL A 149 -8.10 11.25 18.80
C VAL A 149 -9.51 11.80 18.48
N ILE A 150 -9.57 12.70 17.49
CA ILE A 150 -10.80 13.22 16.91
C ILE A 150 -10.93 12.63 15.51
N LEU A 151 -12.03 11.92 15.25
CA LEU A 151 -12.32 11.34 13.95
C LEU A 151 -13.27 12.26 13.18
N THR A 152 -12.92 12.60 11.95
CA THR A 152 -13.71 13.49 11.09
C THR A 152 -14.07 12.85 9.75
N GLY A 153 -15.12 13.34 9.10
CA GLY A 153 -15.48 12.92 7.76
C GLY A 153 -16.13 11.54 7.67
N LEU A 154 -16.80 11.09 8.72
CA LEU A 154 -17.55 9.83 8.72
C LEU A 154 -18.68 9.89 7.70
N SER A 155 -18.61 9.05 6.65
CA SER A 155 -19.74 8.87 5.73
C SER A 155 -20.88 8.10 6.40
N PRO A 156 -22.14 8.25 5.93
CA PRO A 156 -23.26 7.46 6.45
C PRO A 156 -23.05 5.96 6.35
N ALA A 157 -22.35 5.49 5.31
CA ALA A 157 -22.02 4.09 5.11
C ALA A 157 -21.06 3.58 6.20
N ILE A 158 -20.02 4.35 6.50
CA ILE A 158 -19.05 4.02 7.55
C ILE A 158 -19.71 4.06 8.94
N ALA A 159 -20.51 5.09 9.22
CA ALA A 159 -21.23 5.21 10.49
C ALA A 159 -22.17 4.01 10.71
N LYS A 160 -22.92 3.61 9.68
CA LYS A 160 -23.78 2.41 9.73
C LYS A 160 -22.96 1.14 9.98
N ALA A 161 -21.82 0.98 9.32
CA ALA A 161 -20.93 -0.17 9.53
C ALA A 161 -20.44 -0.25 10.99
N LEU A 162 -19.97 0.87 11.56
CA LEU A 162 -19.53 0.94 12.96
C LEU A 162 -20.64 0.56 13.94
N VAL A 163 -21.86 1.06 13.73
CA VAL A 163 -23.04 0.70 14.58
C VAL A 163 -23.35 -0.79 14.46
N THR A 164 -23.35 -1.34 13.23
CA THR A 164 -23.65 -2.76 12.99
C THR A 164 -22.61 -3.69 13.65
N LEU A 165 -21.38 -3.24 13.76
CA LEU A 165 -20.28 -3.96 14.41
C LEU A 165 -20.34 -3.89 15.95
N GLY A 166 -21.30 -3.17 16.52
CA GLY A 166 -21.42 -3.02 17.96
C GLY A 166 -20.29 -2.20 18.60
N VAL A 167 -19.68 -1.31 17.79
CA VAL A 167 -18.63 -0.42 18.29
C VAL A 167 -19.20 0.53 19.34
N ASP A 168 -18.53 0.62 20.47
CA ASP A 168 -18.87 1.61 21.50
C ASP A 168 -18.49 3.01 21.01
N LEU A 169 -19.45 3.67 20.37
CA LEU A 169 -19.27 5.01 19.81
C LEU A 169 -19.01 6.09 20.88
N SER A 170 -19.32 5.81 22.14
CA SER A 170 -19.02 6.74 23.26
C SER A 170 -17.53 6.92 23.50
N LYS A 171 -16.72 5.98 23.01
CA LYS A 171 -15.26 6.03 23.10
C LYS A 171 -14.61 6.86 21.98
N LEU A 172 -15.38 7.20 20.93
CA LEU A 172 -14.90 7.92 19.76
C LEU A 172 -15.32 9.40 19.85
N ASN A 173 -14.35 10.29 19.82
CA ASN A 173 -14.63 11.71 19.59
C ASN A 173 -14.82 11.92 18.10
N THR A 174 -16.02 12.22 17.67
CA THR A 174 -16.34 12.40 16.24
C THR A 174 -16.85 13.80 15.98
N VAL A 175 -16.39 14.39 14.88
CA VAL A 175 -16.82 15.70 14.38
C VAL A 175 -17.14 15.57 12.89
N GLY A 176 -18.10 16.34 12.38
CA GLY A 176 -18.64 16.16 11.03
C GLY A 176 -17.61 16.28 9.92
N ASP A 177 -16.71 17.27 10.03
CA ASP A 177 -15.70 17.55 9.00
C ASP A 177 -14.34 17.94 9.61
N LEU A 178 -13.32 18.01 8.76
CA LEU A 178 -11.96 18.34 9.18
C LEU A 178 -11.85 19.71 9.85
N ARG A 179 -12.60 20.71 9.37
CA ARG A 179 -12.60 22.05 9.94
C ARG A 179 -13.08 22.01 11.39
N GLY A 180 -14.23 21.43 11.64
CA GLY A 180 -14.76 21.27 12.99
C GLY A 180 -13.85 20.43 13.88
N GLY A 181 -13.17 19.43 13.31
CA GLY A 181 -12.17 18.63 14.02
C GLY A 181 -10.97 19.45 14.48
N VAL A 182 -10.48 20.37 13.65
CA VAL A 182 -9.38 21.27 14.00
C VAL A 182 -9.84 22.28 15.07
N GLU A 183 -11.03 22.87 14.92
CA GLU A 183 -11.60 23.80 15.90
C GLU A 183 -11.76 23.13 17.29
N GLU A 184 -12.22 21.88 17.31
CA GLU A 184 -12.33 21.11 18.56
C GLU A 184 -10.96 20.75 19.15
N ALA A 185 -9.97 20.40 18.32
CA ALA A 185 -8.61 20.17 18.74
C ALA A 185 -7.98 21.45 19.37
N GLU A 186 -8.19 22.60 18.75
CA GLU A 186 -7.77 23.90 19.28
C GLU A 186 -8.41 24.17 20.65
N ARG A 187 -9.71 23.91 20.79
CA ARG A 187 -10.44 24.04 22.06
C ARG A 187 -9.84 23.18 23.16
N ILE A 188 -9.52 21.92 22.85
CA ILE A 188 -8.91 20.98 23.82
C ILE A 188 -7.51 21.47 24.24
N LEU A 189 -6.74 22.01 23.32
CA LEU A 189 -5.40 22.56 23.57
C LEU A 189 -5.40 23.93 24.25
N GLY A 190 -6.60 24.55 24.42
CA GLY A 190 -6.73 25.86 25.04
C GLY A 190 -6.40 27.07 24.13
N TYR A 191 -6.29 26.80 22.79
CA TYR A 191 -6.15 27.89 21.84
C TYR A 191 -7.45 28.73 21.75
N ARG A 192 -7.30 30.03 21.71
CA ARG A 192 -8.42 30.97 21.44
C ARG A 192 -8.19 31.60 20.07
N VAL A 193 -9.09 31.33 19.14
CA VAL A 193 -9.11 32.04 17.86
C VAL A 193 -9.78 33.41 18.10
N SER A 194 -9.02 34.51 18.09
CA SER A 194 -9.56 35.83 18.05
C SER A 194 -9.59 36.32 16.60
N GLN A 195 -10.76 36.81 16.14
CA GLN A 195 -10.79 37.57 14.89
C GLN A 195 -10.03 38.88 15.13
N ILE A 196 -8.98 39.11 14.34
CA ILE A 196 -8.35 40.43 14.29
C ILE A 196 -9.31 41.30 13.47
N GLU A 197 -10.03 42.20 14.12
CA GLU A 197 -10.75 43.27 13.43
C GLU A 197 -9.71 44.11 12.70
N ALA A 198 -9.85 44.24 11.37
CA ALA A 198 -8.98 45.00 10.49
C ALA A 198 -9.40 46.48 10.49
#